data_43619119cd66c342b9f9ad777ee812b4
#
_entry.id   43619119cd66c342b9f9ad777ee812b4
#
_cell.length_a   1.000
_cell.length_b   1.000
_cell.length_c   1.000
_cell.angle_alpha   90.00
_cell.angle_beta   90.00
_cell.angle_gamma   90.00
#
_symmetry.space_group_name_H-M   'P 1'
#
loop_
_entity.id
_entity.type
_entity.pdbx_description
1 polymer ?
#
loop_
_entity_poly.entity_id
_entity_poly.type
_entity_poly.pdbx_seq_one_letter_code
_entity_poly.pdbx_strand_id
1 'polypeptide(L)' 'EERRLICMRYFCDMTQTEVAKRLGISQVQVSRMEKRILHRLKKEIQDKTEV' A
#
# COMPACT_ATOMS: atom_id res chain seq x y z
N GLU A 1 -8.14 -4.85 -3.63
CA GLU A 1 -6.91 -5.38 -3.03
C GLU A 1 -6.00 -4.30 -2.46
N GLU A 2 -5.94 -3.16 -3.12
CA GLU A 2 -5.13 -2.05 -2.62
C GLU A 2 -5.64 -1.56 -1.26
N ARG A 3 -6.96 -1.50 -1.08
CA ARG A 3 -7.56 -1.14 0.20
C ARG A 3 -7.22 -2.13 1.28
N ARG A 4 -7.23 -3.42 0.96
CA ARG A 4 -6.88 -4.47 1.90
C ARG A 4 -5.45 -4.33 2.37
N LEU A 5 -4.56 -4.09 1.42
CA LEU A 5 -3.14 -3.93 1.72
C LEU A 5 -2.90 -2.75 2.65
N ILE A 6 -3.51 -1.62 2.37
CA ILE A 6 -3.39 -0.42 3.19
C ILE A 6 -3.96 -0.67 4.59
N CYS A 7 -5.13 -1.31 4.69
CA CYS A 7 -5.72 -1.65 5.97
C CYS A 7 -4.79 -2.53 6.80
N MET A 8 -4.23 -3.56 6.19
CA MET A 8 -3.35 -4.47 6.91
C MET A 8 -2.07 -3.79 7.38
N ARG A 9 -1.49 -2.94 6.53
CA ARG A 9 -0.23 -2.27 6.86
C ARG A 9 -0.39 -1.16 7.88
N TYR A 10 -1.42 -0.34 7.75
CA TYR A 10 -1.55 0.86 8.56
C TYR A 10 -2.53 0.73 9.72
N PHE A 11 -3.56 -0.07 9.58
CA PHE A 11 -4.54 -0.24 10.65
C PHE A 11 -4.30 -1.47 11.51
N CYS A 12 -3.75 -2.53 10.92
CA CYS A 12 -3.48 -3.79 11.65
C CYS A 12 -2.02 -3.97 12.02
N ASP A 13 -1.17 -3.01 11.69
CA ASP A 13 0.27 -3.05 12.02
C ASP A 13 0.97 -4.31 11.53
N MET A 14 0.55 -4.84 10.40
CA MET A 14 1.17 -6.03 9.84
C MET A 14 2.44 -5.66 9.07
N THR A 15 3.44 -6.54 9.14
CA THR A 15 4.65 -6.38 8.33
C THR A 15 4.36 -6.76 6.89
N GLN A 16 5.26 -6.36 5.97
CA GLN A 16 5.13 -6.74 4.56
C GLN A 16 5.11 -8.25 4.38
N THR A 17 5.91 -8.96 5.16
CA THR A 17 5.96 -10.41 5.11
C THR A 17 4.63 -11.03 5.53
N GLU A 18 4.02 -10.50 6.58
CA GLU A 18 2.73 -10.98 7.05
C GLU A 18 1.63 -10.71 6.04
N VAL A 19 1.63 -9.51 5.44
CA VAL A 19 0.67 -9.15 4.40
C VAL A 19 0.81 -10.06 3.20
N ALA A 20 2.04 -10.34 2.79
CA ALA A 20 2.33 -11.23 1.66
C ALA A 20 1.74 -12.62 1.91
N LYS A 21 1.93 -13.14 3.10
CA LYS A 21 1.37 -14.45 3.48
C LYS A 21 -0.15 -14.45 3.45
N ARG A 22 -0.74 -13.39 3.95
CA ARG A 22 -2.19 -13.26 4.04
C ARG A 22 -2.82 -13.18 2.64
N LEU A 23 -2.17 -12.47 1.73
CA LEU A 23 -2.68 -12.30 0.37
C LEU A 23 -2.23 -13.40 -0.58
N GLY A 24 -1.32 -14.25 -0.15
CA GLY A 24 -0.81 -15.33 -0.99
C GLY A 24 0.11 -14.85 -2.11
N ILE A 25 0.84 -13.77 -1.87
CA ILE A 25 1.78 -13.20 -2.83
C ILE A 25 3.16 -13.05 -2.21
N SER A 26 4.15 -12.65 -3.00
CA SER A 26 5.51 -12.48 -2.50
C SER A 26 5.66 -11.11 -1.82
N GLN A 27 6.66 -11.02 -0.94
CA GLN A 27 6.98 -9.77 -0.27
C GLN A 27 7.37 -8.68 -1.28
N VAL A 28 8.04 -9.06 -2.35
CA VAL A 28 8.41 -8.13 -3.41
C VAL A 28 7.19 -7.50 -4.03
N GLN A 29 6.13 -8.31 -4.25
CA GLN A 29 4.88 -7.81 -4.79
C GLN A 29 4.21 -6.83 -3.85
N VAL A 30 4.21 -7.13 -2.55
CA VAL A 30 3.67 -6.23 -1.54
C VAL A 30 4.40 -4.88 -1.57
N SER A 31 5.73 -4.93 -1.63
CA SER A 31 6.55 -3.72 -1.68
C SER A 31 6.23 -2.87 -2.91
N ARG A 32 6.09 -3.52 -4.06
CA ARG A 32 5.74 -2.83 -5.31
C ARG A 32 4.35 -2.21 -5.24
N MET A 33 3.40 -2.94 -4.68
CA MET A 33 2.03 -2.44 -4.52
C MET A 33 2.00 -1.22 -3.60
N GLU A 34 2.73 -1.27 -2.50
CA GLU A 34 2.82 -0.14 -1.57
C GLU A 34 3.37 1.11 -2.26
N LYS A 35 4.45 0.94 -3.01
CA LYS A 35 5.05 2.07 -3.74
C LYS A 35 4.08 2.67 -4.74
N ARG A 36 3.33 1.83 -5.44
CA ARG A 36 2.33 2.28 -6.41
C ARG A 36 1.22 3.07 -5.73
N ILE A 37 0.73 2.57 -4.60
CA ILE A 37 -0.33 3.22 -3.86
C ILE A 37 0.14 4.57 -3.32
N LEU A 38 1.33 4.60 -2.73
CA LEU A 38 1.90 5.83 -2.18
C LEU A 38 2.12 6.87 -3.27
N HIS A 39 2.59 6.43 -4.43
CA HIS A 39 2.79 7.34 -5.56
C HIS A 39 1.48 7.96 -6.02
N ARG A 40 0.43 7.15 -6.08
CA ARG A 40 -0.90 7.59 -6.46
C ARG A 40 -1.47 8.60 -5.47
N LEU A 41 -1.34 8.30 -4.18
CA LEU A 41 -1.83 9.20 -3.12
C LEU A 41 -1.08 10.52 -3.14
N LYS A 42 0.23 10.46 -3.32
CA LYS A 42 1.06 11.65 -3.38
C LYS A 42 0.66 12.53 -4.55
N LYS A 43 0.36 11.93 -5.69
CA LYS A 43 -0.07 12.67 -6.87
C LYS A 43 -1.42 13.35 -6.64
N GLU A 44 -2.35 12.66 -6.02
CA GLU A 44 -3.65 13.22 -5.70
C GLU A 44 -3.55 14.40 -4.74
N ILE A 45 -2.69 14.28 -3.74
CA ILE A 45 -2.47 15.35 -2.78
C ILE A 45 -1.85 16.57 -3.44
N GLN A 46 -0.90 16.36 -4.36
CA GLN A 46 -0.27 17.45 -5.10
C GLN A 46 -1.28 18.17 -5.99
N ASP A 47 -2.13 17.40 -6.65
CA ASP A 47 -3.17 17.98 -7.51
C ASP A 47 -4.14 18.85 -6.71
N LYS A 48 -4.45 18.44 -5.49
CA LYS A 48 -5.34 19.18 -4.61
C LYS A 48 -4.68 20.42 -4.02
N THR A 49 -3.36 20.39 -3.86
CA THR A 49 -2.64 21.50 -3.23
C THR A 49 -2.30 22.63 -4.21
N GLU A 50 -2.40 22.37 -5.49
CA GLU A 50 -2.08 23.36 -6.53
C GLU A 50 -3.21 24.33 -6.81
N VAL A 51 -4.29 24.25 -6.11
CA VAL A 51 -5.46 25.12 -6.33
C VAL A 51 -5.26 26.52 -5.72
#